data_b8151b0ac4efc9022c9a63fbb9f63704
#
_entry.id   b8151b0ac4efc9022c9a63fbb9f63704
#
_cell.length_a   1.000
_cell.length_b   1.000
_cell.length_c   1.000
_cell.angle_alpha   90.00
_cell.angle_beta   90.00
_cell.angle_gamma   90.00
#
_symmetry.space_group_name_H-M   'P 1'
#
loop_
_entity.id
_entity.type
_entity.pdbx_description
1 polymer ?
#
loop_
_entity_poly.entity_id
_entity_poly.type
_entity_poly.pdbx_seq_one_letter_code
_entity_poly.pdbx_strand_id
1 'polypeptide(L)'
;MAGLNDVIVAALDLGTNSFHMVVARAREAGFEVIAREKETVRIGRGSGEMKELDAAAIDRGIASLTRMRAIADSHEAPITAVATSAVREARNRDEFIRRAKKEAGIDVRVVSGVEEARLIHLGALHGLGEHEATMFLCDIGGGSTEIVVGNDDEEMLARSFKIGAVRLTDRFFATSTLHPSAVASCRSFVRAAFMNIQAETAELGFELAVASSGTAETVARMIHARSGEAEPKTFNRYTFRATDVTTIVQLLADHTTVEARQEAFGLERSRAEIILAGAIILEAIADVFGIGEFVFSDYALREGLLIDTLRKHGTGPAADTSTDAAMRSVRVLADRCDDRPDHSEHVARIACDLFDQLHEPLGVDISARRLLEAAALLANVGVVVSHSKHHLHSYYVIRNSELVGLTDREIELIAQIARYHRKGLPKSEHAEFAALSADDQHIVRALAGVLRIAIGLDRTQDGRVKKLETTLLSDALEITFKTTKSQDTDLNAYAANERRTLLSDVLGRRVKVSAR
;
A
#
# COMPACT_ATOMS: atom_id res chain seq x y z
N MET A 1 23.77 -0.04 24.34
CA MET A 1 23.31 -0.75 23.11
C MET A 1 22.40 -1.87 23.57
N ALA A 2 21.07 -1.71 23.47
CA ALA A 2 20.16 -2.82 23.62
C ALA A 2 20.46 -3.78 22.48
N GLY A 3 20.67 -5.07 22.79
CA GLY A 3 21.08 -6.05 21.79
C GLY A 3 19.99 -6.21 20.74
N LEU A 4 20.36 -6.44 19.49
CA LEU A 4 19.49 -6.74 18.33
C LEU A 4 18.42 -7.82 18.60
N ASN A 5 18.57 -8.59 19.68
CA ASN A 5 17.75 -9.76 20.01
C ASN A 5 16.49 -9.49 20.87
N ASP A 6 16.21 -8.24 21.27
CA ASP A 6 15.11 -7.94 22.21
C ASP A 6 13.94 -7.15 21.61
N VAL A 7 13.97 -6.84 20.31
CA VAL A 7 12.86 -6.13 19.66
C VAL A 7 11.70 -7.09 19.44
N ILE A 8 10.57 -6.87 20.12
CA ILE A 8 9.33 -7.56 19.91
C ILE A 8 8.35 -6.59 19.25
N VAL A 9 7.64 -7.04 18.22
CA VAL A 9 6.63 -6.25 17.50
C VAL A 9 5.40 -7.10 17.21
N ALA A 10 4.25 -6.44 17.05
CA ALA A 10 3.01 -7.07 16.62
C ALA A 10 2.58 -6.49 15.27
N ALA A 11 2.36 -7.36 14.29
CA ALA A 11 1.76 -7.04 13.00
C ALA A 11 0.29 -7.47 12.99
N LEU A 12 -0.60 -6.54 12.64
CA LEU A 12 -2.03 -6.74 12.64
C LEU A 12 -2.62 -6.43 11.26
N ASP A 13 -3.19 -7.45 10.62
CA ASP A 13 -3.90 -7.39 9.35
C ASP A 13 -5.41 -7.39 9.57
N LEU A 14 -6.09 -6.33 9.16
CA LEU A 14 -7.54 -6.20 9.21
C LEU A 14 -8.14 -6.52 7.84
N GLY A 15 -8.27 -7.82 7.57
CA GLY A 15 -8.85 -8.33 6.34
C GLY A 15 -10.38 -8.24 6.30
N THR A 16 -10.96 -8.42 5.11
CA THR A 16 -12.41 -8.37 4.88
C THR A 16 -13.19 -9.42 5.68
N ASN A 17 -12.65 -10.64 5.81
CA ASN A 17 -13.29 -11.76 6.51
C ASN A 17 -12.79 -11.90 7.94
N SER A 18 -11.51 -11.77 8.18
CA SER A 18 -10.85 -12.06 9.45
C SER A 18 -9.78 -11.03 9.77
N PHE A 19 -9.60 -10.74 11.06
CA PHE A 19 -8.45 -10.01 11.58
C PHE A 19 -7.41 -11.02 12.05
N HIS A 20 -6.16 -10.74 11.73
CA HIS A 20 -5.04 -11.61 12.04
C HIS A 20 -3.93 -10.82 12.70
N MET A 21 -3.38 -11.33 13.80
CA MET A 21 -2.23 -10.75 14.48
C MET A 21 -1.11 -11.78 14.61
N VAL A 22 0.12 -11.32 14.42
CA VAL A 22 1.33 -12.05 14.76
C VAL A 22 2.17 -11.19 15.67
N VAL A 23 2.55 -11.73 16.83
CA VAL A 23 3.57 -11.14 17.71
C VAL A 23 4.87 -11.90 17.47
N ALA A 24 5.94 -11.19 17.18
CA ALA A 24 7.22 -11.81 16.87
C ALA A 24 8.40 -11.04 17.46
N ARG A 25 9.47 -11.78 17.74
CA ARG A 25 10.76 -11.27 18.19
C ARG A 25 11.73 -11.24 17.01
N ALA A 26 12.44 -10.13 16.85
CA ALA A 26 13.50 -10.01 15.85
C ALA A 26 14.59 -11.06 16.07
N ARG A 27 15.14 -11.60 14.97
CA ARG A 27 16.31 -12.47 14.93
C ARG A 27 17.24 -12.01 13.82
N GLU A 28 18.52 -12.39 13.86
CA GLU A 28 19.52 -12.00 12.84
C GLU A 28 19.07 -12.39 11.40
N ALA A 29 18.47 -13.56 11.24
CA ALA A 29 18.03 -14.07 9.93
C ALA A 29 16.50 -14.00 9.74
N GLY A 30 15.78 -13.11 10.46
CA GLY A 30 14.33 -13.01 10.31
C GLY A 30 13.61 -12.72 11.61
N PHE A 31 12.66 -13.55 11.99
CA PHE A 31 11.88 -13.38 13.22
C PHE A 31 11.42 -14.73 13.80
N GLU A 32 11.19 -14.73 15.10
CA GLU A 32 10.57 -15.85 15.81
C GLU A 32 9.15 -15.46 16.23
N VAL A 33 8.16 -16.23 15.80
CA VAL A 33 6.76 -16.01 16.19
C VAL A 33 6.56 -16.40 17.65
N ILE A 34 6.06 -15.47 18.46
CA ILE A 34 5.75 -15.67 19.88
C ILE A 34 4.28 -16.02 20.06
N ALA A 35 3.39 -15.29 19.36
CA ALA A 35 1.95 -15.50 19.43
C ALA A 35 1.29 -15.25 18.09
N ARG A 36 0.19 -15.98 17.83
CA ARG A 36 -0.70 -15.77 16.70
C ARG A 36 -2.12 -15.70 17.18
N GLU A 37 -2.91 -14.76 16.64
CA GLU A 37 -4.33 -14.64 16.90
C GLU A 37 -5.07 -14.43 15.59
N LYS A 38 -6.24 -15.08 15.48
CA LYS A 38 -7.10 -14.97 14.29
C LYS A 38 -8.55 -14.93 14.76
N GLU A 39 -9.27 -13.87 14.36
CA GLU A 39 -10.69 -13.74 14.61
C GLU A 39 -11.49 -13.51 13.34
N THR A 40 -12.58 -14.26 13.16
CA THR A 40 -13.50 -14.08 12.04
C THR A 40 -14.47 -12.96 12.35
N VAL A 41 -14.15 -11.75 11.92
CA VAL A 41 -14.93 -10.52 12.16
C VAL A 41 -15.99 -10.30 11.10
N ARG A 42 -15.72 -10.66 9.85
CA ARG A 42 -16.58 -10.44 8.66
C ARG A 42 -16.97 -8.98 8.52
N ILE A 43 -15.98 -8.07 8.59
CA ILE A 43 -16.21 -6.64 8.56
C ILE A 43 -16.80 -6.18 7.22
N GLY A 44 -16.52 -6.90 6.13
CA GLY A 44 -17.01 -6.61 4.78
C GLY A 44 -18.38 -7.23 4.44
N ARG A 45 -19.04 -7.97 5.34
CA ARG A 45 -20.28 -8.66 5.05
C ARG A 45 -21.50 -7.73 5.15
N GLY A 46 -22.44 -7.86 4.20
CA GLY A 46 -23.76 -7.22 4.27
C GLY A 46 -23.88 -5.87 3.58
N SER A 47 -22.80 -5.33 3.03
CA SER A 47 -22.79 -4.02 2.39
C SER A 47 -22.90 -4.07 0.85
N GLY A 48 -23.22 -5.21 0.27
CA GLY A 48 -23.33 -5.43 -1.18
C GLY A 48 -22.01 -5.25 -1.90
N GLU A 49 -21.65 -4.05 -2.29
CA GLU A 49 -20.37 -3.75 -2.96
C GLU A 49 -19.25 -3.32 -1.99
N MET A 50 -19.35 -3.62 -0.68
CA MET A 50 -18.41 -3.20 0.38
C MET A 50 -18.25 -1.67 0.49
N LYS A 51 -19.29 -0.91 0.15
CA LYS A 51 -19.27 0.57 0.19
C LYS A 51 -19.53 1.15 1.57
N GLU A 52 -19.98 0.35 2.51
CA GLU A 52 -20.31 0.79 3.87
C GLU A 52 -20.09 -0.36 4.87
N LEU A 53 -19.52 -0.08 6.03
CA LEU A 53 -19.36 -1.06 7.09
C LEU A 53 -20.63 -1.06 7.95
N ASP A 54 -21.21 -2.24 8.16
CA ASP A 54 -22.36 -2.40 9.06
C ASP A 54 -21.96 -2.09 10.52
N ALA A 55 -22.82 -1.39 11.26
CA ALA A 55 -22.54 -0.97 12.64
C ALA A 55 -22.20 -2.17 13.55
N ALA A 56 -22.94 -3.29 13.43
CA ALA A 56 -22.66 -4.49 14.20
C ALA A 56 -21.32 -5.15 13.78
N ALA A 57 -20.90 -5.00 12.51
CA ALA A 57 -19.59 -5.45 12.07
C ALA A 57 -18.46 -4.57 12.63
N ILE A 58 -18.66 -3.25 12.70
CA ILE A 58 -17.75 -2.33 13.37
C ILE A 58 -17.61 -2.72 14.85
N ASP A 59 -18.72 -2.95 15.57
CA ASP A 59 -18.68 -3.34 16.99
C ASP A 59 -17.89 -4.64 17.20
N ARG A 60 -18.11 -5.65 16.38
CA ARG A 60 -17.31 -6.90 16.41
C ARG A 60 -15.83 -6.63 16.15
N GLY A 61 -15.53 -5.77 15.18
CA GLY A 61 -14.15 -5.38 14.83
C GLY A 61 -13.45 -4.70 16.01
N ILE A 62 -14.11 -3.74 16.67
CA ILE A 62 -13.54 -3.03 17.83
C ILE A 62 -13.32 -4.01 19.01
N ALA A 63 -14.27 -4.91 19.27
CA ALA A 63 -14.11 -5.92 20.32
C ALA A 63 -12.93 -6.86 20.03
N SER A 64 -12.73 -7.26 18.76
CA SER A 64 -11.57 -8.05 18.33
C SER A 64 -10.26 -7.28 18.56
N LEU A 65 -10.19 -6.02 18.11
CA LEU A 65 -9.02 -5.16 18.29
C LEU A 65 -8.65 -4.98 19.76
N THR A 66 -9.63 -4.84 20.65
CA THR A 66 -9.40 -4.71 22.10
C THR A 66 -8.75 -5.97 22.68
N ARG A 67 -9.16 -7.17 22.24
CA ARG A 67 -8.52 -8.43 22.67
C ARG A 67 -7.11 -8.56 22.13
N MET A 68 -6.91 -8.25 20.84
CA MET A 68 -5.59 -8.30 20.20
C MET A 68 -4.62 -7.29 20.85
N ARG A 69 -5.12 -6.12 21.24
CA ARG A 69 -4.34 -5.14 21.99
C ARG A 69 -3.86 -5.71 23.32
N ALA A 70 -4.73 -6.36 24.09
CA ALA A 70 -4.37 -6.97 25.38
C ALA A 70 -3.30 -8.06 25.21
N ILE A 71 -3.36 -8.85 24.13
CA ILE A 71 -2.33 -9.86 23.83
C ILE A 71 -1.00 -9.18 23.49
N ALA A 72 -0.99 -8.17 22.63
CA ALA A 72 0.24 -7.44 22.29
C ALA A 72 0.86 -6.78 23.53
N ASP A 73 0.05 -6.18 24.41
CA ASP A 73 0.51 -5.55 25.65
C ASP A 73 1.13 -6.56 26.62
N SER A 74 0.60 -7.80 26.67
CA SER A 74 1.19 -8.87 27.51
C SER A 74 2.61 -9.28 27.08
N HIS A 75 2.99 -8.93 25.85
CA HIS A 75 4.32 -9.14 25.28
C HIS A 75 5.13 -7.84 25.15
N GLU A 76 4.61 -6.71 25.63
CA GLU A 76 5.21 -5.38 25.46
C GLU A 76 5.47 -5.03 23.97
N ALA A 77 4.65 -5.57 23.06
CA ALA A 77 4.83 -5.48 21.62
C ALA A 77 4.10 -4.24 21.04
N PRO A 78 4.81 -3.25 20.49
CA PRO A 78 4.17 -2.19 19.72
C PRO A 78 3.44 -2.77 18.50
N ILE A 79 2.21 -2.28 18.24
CA ILE A 79 1.36 -2.77 17.17
C ILE A 79 1.54 -1.92 15.92
N THR A 80 1.82 -2.57 14.78
CA THR A 80 1.64 -2.02 13.45
C THR A 80 0.39 -2.65 12.84
N ALA A 81 -0.66 -1.85 12.61
CA ALA A 81 -1.94 -2.32 12.09
C ALA A 81 -2.22 -1.77 10.69
N VAL A 82 -2.62 -2.65 9.76
CA VAL A 82 -3.06 -2.26 8.42
C VAL A 82 -4.47 -2.79 8.15
N ALA A 83 -5.27 -1.99 7.45
CA ALA A 83 -6.59 -2.37 6.98
C ALA A 83 -6.61 -2.41 5.45
N THR A 84 -7.30 -3.42 4.91
CA THR A 84 -7.31 -3.74 3.49
C THR A 84 -8.69 -3.49 2.85
N SER A 85 -9.04 -4.21 1.82
CA SER A 85 -10.14 -3.99 0.88
C SER A 85 -11.45 -3.48 1.51
N ALA A 86 -12.02 -4.15 2.52
CA ALA A 86 -13.32 -3.76 3.07
C ALA A 86 -13.30 -2.37 3.73
N VAL A 87 -12.27 -2.09 4.54
CA VAL A 87 -12.10 -0.78 5.20
C VAL A 87 -11.68 0.27 4.17
N ARG A 88 -10.79 -0.07 3.24
CA ARG A 88 -10.32 0.83 2.18
C ARG A 88 -11.47 1.38 1.34
N GLU A 89 -12.45 0.55 1.00
CA GLU A 89 -13.55 0.91 0.12
C GLU A 89 -14.76 1.54 0.83
N ALA A 90 -14.85 1.39 2.14
CA ALA A 90 -15.99 1.86 2.91
C ALA A 90 -16.03 3.38 3.04
N ARG A 91 -17.21 3.98 2.80
CA ARG A 91 -17.46 5.43 2.95
C ARG A 91 -17.39 5.88 4.41
N ASN A 92 -17.76 5.00 5.33
CA ASN A 92 -17.75 5.25 6.78
C ASN A 92 -16.49 4.71 7.48
N ARG A 93 -15.40 4.45 6.74
CA ARG A 93 -14.12 3.93 7.26
C ARG A 93 -13.55 4.78 8.41
N ASP A 94 -13.72 6.10 8.33
CA ASP A 94 -13.18 7.04 9.32
C ASP A 94 -13.81 6.84 10.70
N GLU A 95 -15.08 6.41 10.76
CA GLU A 95 -15.74 6.02 12.00
C GLU A 95 -15.04 4.80 12.63
N PHE A 96 -14.79 3.77 11.85
CA PHE A 96 -14.09 2.57 12.32
C PHE A 96 -12.68 2.90 12.81
N ILE A 97 -11.89 3.66 12.03
CA ILE A 97 -10.52 4.06 12.38
C ILE A 97 -10.50 4.88 13.67
N ARG A 98 -11.38 5.85 13.78
CA ARG A 98 -11.49 6.70 14.98
C ARG A 98 -11.86 5.87 16.22
N ARG A 99 -12.79 4.93 16.08
CA ARG A 99 -13.20 4.03 17.17
C ARG A 99 -12.08 3.06 17.54
N ALA A 100 -11.35 2.50 16.57
CA ALA A 100 -10.19 1.64 16.81
C ALA A 100 -9.13 2.37 17.66
N LYS A 101 -8.83 3.62 17.33
CA LYS A 101 -7.89 4.44 18.10
C LYS A 101 -8.41 4.79 19.50
N LYS A 102 -9.68 5.20 19.60
CA LYS A 102 -10.27 5.67 20.86
C LYS A 102 -10.57 4.52 21.84
N GLU A 103 -11.10 3.39 21.34
CA GLU A 103 -11.63 2.31 22.19
C GLU A 103 -10.62 1.16 22.37
N ALA A 104 -9.83 0.85 21.34
CA ALA A 104 -8.81 -0.21 21.40
C ALA A 104 -7.36 0.31 21.48
N GLY A 105 -7.12 1.62 21.37
CA GLY A 105 -5.78 2.21 21.39
C GLY A 105 -4.91 1.85 20.18
N ILE A 106 -5.51 1.40 19.07
CA ILE A 106 -4.80 0.94 17.87
C ILE A 106 -4.95 1.98 16.76
N ASP A 107 -3.81 2.44 16.25
CA ASP A 107 -3.75 3.32 15.08
C ASP A 107 -3.73 2.46 13.80
N VAL A 108 -4.84 2.48 13.07
CA VAL A 108 -5.04 1.64 11.88
C VAL A 108 -4.69 2.43 10.63
N ARG A 109 -3.70 1.94 9.86
CA ARG A 109 -3.35 2.50 8.55
C ARG A 109 -4.13 1.77 7.45
N VAL A 110 -4.80 2.50 6.57
CA VAL A 110 -5.41 1.93 5.37
C VAL A 110 -4.36 1.86 4.28
N VAL A 111 -4.05 0.67 3.79
CA VAL A 111 -3.08 0.47 2.71
C VAL A 111 -3.77 0.45 1.35
N SER A 112 -3.07 0.93 0.31
CA SER A 112 -3.51 0.79 -1.08
C SER A 112 -3.46 -0.69 -1.49
N GLY A 113 -4.15 -1.07 -2.59
CA GLY A 113 -4.09 -2.44 -3.08
C GLY A 113 -2.70 -2.85 -3.54
N VAL A 114 -1.93 -1.91 -4.07
CA VAL A 114 -0.55 -2.15 -4.51
C VAL A 114 0.40 -2.30 -3.32
N GLU A 115 0.22 -1.50 -2.27
CA GLU A 115 1.01 -1.67 -1.03
C GLU A 115 0.65 -2.97 -0.31
N GLU A 116 -0.62 -3.39 -0.33
CA GLU A 116 -1.06 -4.70 0.12
C GLU A 116 -0.32 -5.81 -0.65
N ALA A 117 -0.29 -5.72 -1.99
CA ALA A 117 0.40 -6.65 -2.88
C ALA A 117 1.92 -6.71 -2.59
N ARG A 118 2.58 -5.57 -2.40
CA ARG A 118 4.00 -5.50 -2.02
C ARG A 118 4.30 -6.22 -0.71
N LEU A 119 3.49 -5.96 0.31
CA LEU A 119 3.68 -6.61 1.61
C LEU A 119 3.45 -8.12 1.52
N ILE A 120 2.47 -8.57 0.74
CA ILE A 120 2.23 -9.99 0.48
C ILE A 120 3.45 -10.62 -0.22
N HIS A 121 3.98 -9.96 -1.24
CA HIS A 121 5.16 -10.41 -1.98
C HIS A 121 6.38 -10.54 -1.06
N LEU A 122 6.65 -9.53 -0.24
CA LEU A 122 7.72 -9.55 0.75
C LEU A 122 7.58 -10.73 1.74
N GLY A 123 6.35 -11.00 2.18
CA GLY A 123 6.06 -12.15 3.04
C GLY A 123 6.33 -13.47 2.33
N ALA A 124 5.82 -13.65 1.11
CA ALA A 124 5.98 -14.87 0.34
C ALA A 124 7.44 -15.17 0.00
N LEU A 125 8.22 -14.18 -0.45
CA LEU A 125 9.66 -14.29 -0.69
C LEU A 125 10.39 -14.84 0.54
N HIS A 126 10.12 -14.23 1.69
CA HIS A 126 10.75 -14.67 2.94
C HIS A 126 10.33 -16.10 3.34
N GLY A 127 9.04 -16.43 3.20
CA GLY A 127 8.51 -17.75 3.58
C GLY A 127 8.96 -18.88 2.68
N LEU A 128 9.26 -18.60 1.42
CA LEU A 128 9.72 -19.58 0.45
C LEU A 128 11.24 -19.66 0.35
N GLY A 129 11.96 -18.57 0.71
CA GLY A 129 13.41 -18.48 0.56
C GLY A 129 13.88 -18.50 -0.90
N GLU A 130 13.00 -18.12 -1.83
CA GLU A 130 13.27 -18.06 -3.27
C GLU A 130 13.48 -16.59 -3.66
N HIS A 131 14.73 -16.15 -3.69
CA HIS A 131 15.07 -14.74 -3.87
C HIS A 131 15.43 -14.37 -5.32
N GLU A 132 15.91 -15.32 -6.11
CA GLU A 132 16.38 -15.07 -7.48
C GLU A 132 15.30 -15.33 -8.55
N ALA A 133 14.38 -16.29 -8.30
CA ALA A 133 13.35 -16.65 -9.26
C ALA A 133 12.29 -15.55 -9.42
N THR A 134 11.93 -15.25 -10.66
CA THR A 134 10.75 -14.40 -10.93
C THR A 134 9.49 -15.17 -10.55
N MET A 135 8.77 -14.65 -9.58
CA MET A 135 7.57 -15.25 -9.00
C MET A 135 6.31 -14.58 -9.53
N PHE A 136 5.34 -15.37 -9.98
CA PHE A 136 3.95 -14.95 -10.08
C PHE A 136 3.27 -15.30 -8.74
N LEU A 137 2.81 -14.32 -8.01
CA LEU A 137 2.12 -14.50 -6.74
C LEU A 137 0.67 -14.10 -6.86
N CYS A 138 -0.27 -14.94 -6.39
CA CYS A 138 -1.65 -14.57 -6.19
C CYS A 138 -2.06 -14.78 -4.73
N ASP A 139 -2.69 -13.75 -4.14
CA ASP A 139 -3.32 -13.79 -2.82
C ASP A 139 -4.82 -13.58 -2.97
N ILE A 140 -5.60 -14.60 -2.58
CA ILE A 140 -7.06 -14.57 -2.75
C ILE A 140 -7.72 -14.29 -1.41
N GLY A 141 -7.97 -13.01 -1.15
CA GLY A 141 -8.64 -12.53 0.04
C GLY A 141 -10.17 -12.64 -0.01
N GLY A 142 -10.81 -12.09 1.01
CA GLY A 142 -12.28 -12.03 1.07
C GLY A 142 -12.87 -10.98 0.13
N GLY A 143 -12.25 -9.81 0.03
CA GLY A 143 -12.74 -8.65 -0.74
C GLY A 143 -12.00 -8.38 -2.03
N SER A 144 -10.73 -8.74 -2.11
CA SER A 144 -9.83 -8.51 -3.25
C SER A 144 -8.98 -9.74 -3.54
N THR A 145 -8.30 -9.69 -4.67
CA THR A 145 -7.23 -10.60 -5.07
C THR A 145 -6.06 -9.77 -5.56
N GLU A 146 -4.91 -9.98 -4.96
CA GLU A 146 -3.66 -9.34 -5.33
C GLU A 146 -2.88 -10.27 -6.27
N ILE A 147 -2.33 -9.70 -7.36
CA ILE A 147 -1.41 -10.38 -8.29
C ILE A 147 -0.13 -9.57 -8.34
N VAL A 148 0.99 -10.25 -8.14
CA VAL A 148 2.34 -9.68 -8.22
C VAL A 148 3.19 -10.54 -9.15
N VAL A 149 3.97 -9.91 -10.01
CA VAL A 149 5.09 -10.55 -10.72
C VAL A 149 6.35 -9.82 -10.31
N GLY A 150 7.33 -10.52 -9.76
CA GLY A 150 8.55 -9.92 -9.25
C GLY A 150 9.50 -10.93 -8.61
N ASN A 151 10.65 -10.42 -8.17
CA ASN A 151 11.65 -11.13 -7.39
C ASN A 151 12.08 -10.30 -6.17
N ASP A 152 13.20 -10.61 -5.51
CA ASP A 152 13.68 -9.86 -4.34
C ASP A 152 14.13 -8.44 -4.68
N ASP A 153 14.55 -8.21 -5.92
CA ASP A 153 15.09 -6.93 -6.37
C ASP A 153 13.97 -5.96 -6.80
N GLU A 154 12.91 -6.46 -7.45
CA GLU A 154 11.91 -5.62 -8.09
C GLU A 154 10.51 -6.28 -8.16
N GLU A 155 9.47 -5.50 -7.80
CA GLU A 155 8.09 -5.81 -8.18
C GLU A 155 7.81 -5.23 -9.57
N MET A 156 7.87 -6.07 -10.60
CA MET A 156 7.66 -5.69 -12.01
C MET A 156 6.19 -5.40 -12.32
N LEU A 157 5.28 -6.12 -11.65
CA LEU A 157 3.84 -5.92 -11.74
C LEU A 157 3.23 -6.12 -10.36
N ALA A 158 2.39 -5.19 -9.92
CA ALA A 158 1.57 -5.33 -8.72
C ALA A 158 0.16 -4.79 -8.98
N ARG A 159 -0.87 -5.62 -8.83
CA ARG A 159 -2.26 -5.27 -9.08
C ARG A 159 -3.16 -5.83 -7.99
N SER A 160 -4.19 -5.05 -7.63
CA SER A 160 -5.26 -5.50 -6.74
C SER A 160 -6.59 -5.45 -7.47
N PHE A 161 -7.27 -6.57 -7.53
CA PHE A 161 -8.57 -6.72 -8.17
C PHE A 161 -9.67 -6.76 -7.11
N LYS A 162 -10.77 -6.05 -7.34
CA LYS A 162 -11.99 -6.12 -6.50
C LYS A 162 -12.73 -7.45 -6.71
N ILE A 163 -12.00 -8.53 -6.58
CA ILE A 163 -12.43 -9.92 -6.77
C ILE A 163 -11.94 -10.69 -5.55
N GLY A 164 -12.85 -11.10 -4.67
CA GLY A 164 -12.52 -11.86 -3.47
C GLY A 164 -13.60 -12.88 -3.14
N ALA A 165 -13.25 -13.87 -2.34
CA ALA A 165 -14.12 -15.01 -2.05
C ALA A 165 -15.46 -14.59 -1.42
N VAL A 166 -15.47 -13.63 -0.49
CA VAL A 166 -16.70 -13.10 0.13
C VAL A 166 -17.50 -12.29 -0.90
N ARG A 167 -16.82 -11.37 -1.60
CA ARG A 167 -17.46 -10.49 -2.59
C ARG A 167 -18.18 -11.27 -3.70
N LEU A 168 -17.53 -12.31 -4.24
CA LEU A 168 -18.14 -13.12 -5.28
C LEU A 168 -19.24 -14.04 -4.75
N THR A 169 -19.11 -14.53 -3.51
CA THR A 169 -20.17 -15.28 -2.85
C THR A 169 -21.43 -14.42 -2.71
N ASP A 170 -21.31 -13.20 -2.20
CA ASP A 170 -22.43 -12.27 -2.05
C ASP A 170 -23.07 -11.93 -3.41
N ARG A 171 -22.26 -11.82 -4.46
CA ARG A 171 -22.74 -11.46 -5.80
C ARG A 171 -23.39 -12.60 -6.56
N PHE A 172 -22.84 -13.81 -6.51
CA PHE A 172 -23.26 -14.93 -7.38
C PHE A 172 -23.92 -16.07 -6.63
N PHE A 173 -23.68 -16.22 -5.32
CA PHE A 173 -24.06 -17.39 -4.52
C PHE A 173 -24.88 -17.01 -3.28
N ALA A 174 -25.59 -15.89 -3.32
CA ALA A 174 -26.40 -15.40 -2.19
C ALA A 174 -27.62 -16.28 -1.87
N THR A 175 -27.98 -17.21 -2.75
CA THR A 175 -29.11 -18.15 -2.56
C THR A 175 -28.71 -19.36 -1.73
N SER A 176 -29.68 -19.97 -1.02
CA SER A 176 -29.44 -21.16 -0.21
C SER A 176 -28.99 -22.40 -0.97
N THR A 177 -29.31 -22.45 -2.26
CA THR A 177 -28.95 -23.55 -3.16
C THR A 177 -28.21 -23.01 -4.38
N LEU A 178 -27.08 -23.62 -4.69
CA LEU A 178 -26.24 -23.25 -5.82
C LEU A 178 -26.93 -23.60 -7.15
N HIS A 179 -26.96 -22.65 -8.09
CA HIS A 179 -27.43 -22.87 -9.43
C HIS A 179 -26.25 -23.00 -10.40
N PRO A 180 -26.23 -24.00 -11.33
CA PRO A 180 -25.10 -24.18 -12.26
C PRO A 180 -24.78 -22.96 -13.12
N SER A 181 -25.78 -22.16 -13.51
CA SER A 181 -25.60 -20.93 -14.27
C SER A 181 -24.86 -19.84 -13.46
N ALA A 182 -25.02 -19.82 -12.14
CA ALA A 182 -24.31 -18.89 -11.27
C ALA A 182 -22.81 -19.20 -11.25
N VAL A 183 -22.44 -20.50 -11.23
CA VAL A 183 -21.03 -20.94 -11.32
C VAL A 183 -20.42 -20.52 -12.65
N ALA A 184 -21.11 -20.76 -13.77
CA ALA A 184 -20.65 -20.36 -15.10
C ALA A 184 -20.49 -18.84 -15.22
N SER A 185 -21.44 -18.06 -14.67
CA SER A 185 -21.38 -16.60 -14.66
C SER A 185 -20.23 -16.08 -13.82
N CYS A 186 -19.99 -16.67 -12.65
CA CYS A 186 -18.84 -16.33 -11.78
C CYS A 186 -17.51 -16.58 -12.49
N ARG A 187 -17.31 -17.76 -13.11
CA ARG A 187 -16.12 -18.08 -13.91
C ARG A 187 -15.89 -17.04 -15.02
N SER A 188 -16.91 -16.74 -15.81
CA SER A 188 -16.80 -15.78 -16.91
C SER A 188 -16.45 -14.38 -16.41
N PHE A 189 -17.03 -13.94 -15.30
CA PHE A 189 -16.75 -12.65 -14.69
C PHE A 189 -15.30 -12.54 -14.22
N VAL A 190 -14.79 -13.55 -13.51
CA VAL A 190 -13.42 -13.57 -12.99
C VAL A 190 -12.40 -13.62 -14.12
N ARG A 191 -12.60 -14.50 -15.12
CA ARG A 191 -11.73 -14.58 -16.29
C ARG A 191 -11.65 -13.24 -17.04
N ALA A 192 -12.79 -12.61 -17.31
CA ALA A 192 -12.84 -11.33 -18.00
C ALA A 192 -12.07 -10.23 -17.27
N ALA A 193 -12.07 -10.24 -15.94
CA ALA A 193 -11.34 -9.25 -15.14
C ALA A 193 -9.82 -9.44 -15.19
N PHE A 194 -9.32 -10.69 -15.24
CA PHE A 194 -7.86 -10.94 -15.29
C PHE A 194 -7.28 -10.81 -16.70
N MET A 195 -8.08 -10.90 -17.76
CA MET A 195 -7.62 -10.79 -19.15
C MET A 195 -6.91 -9.46 -19.45
N ASN A 196 -7.21 -8.39 -18.69
CA ASN A 196 -6.63 -7.07 -18.93
C ASN A 196 -5.13 -6.96 -18.59
N ILE A 197 -4.58 -7.89 -17.79
CA ILE A 197 -3.15 -7.95 -17.46
C ILE A 197 -2.45 -9.20 -18.03
N GLN A 198 -3.17 -10.06 -18.76
CA GLN A 198 -2.61 -11.30 -19.29
C GLN A 198 -1.40 -11.06 -20.19
N ALA A 199 -1.51 -10.12 -21.13
CA ALA A 199 -0.44 -9.82 -22.08
C ALA A 199 0.80 -9.25 -21.35
N GLU A 200 0.61 -8.31 -20.42
CA GLU A 200 1.68 -7.73 -19.60
C GLU A 200 2.39 -8.81 -18.76
N THR A 201 1.62 -9.70 -18.13
CA THR A 201 2.16 -10.82 -17.35
C THR A 201 2.94 -11.81 -18.22
N ALA A 202 2.45 -12.11 -19.43
CA ALA A 202 3.11 -13.02 -20.35
C ALA A 202 4.43 -12.43 -20.90
N GLU A 203 4.51 -11.12 -21.09
CA GLU A 203 5.72 -10.41 -21.51
C GLU A 203 6.80 -10.42 -20.41
N LEU A 204 6.41 -10.21 -19.16
CA LEU A 204 7.31 -10.26 -18.02
C LEU A 204 7.85 -11.70 -17.78
N GLY A 205 7.00 -12.71 -17.96
CA GLY A 205 7.33 -14.10 -17.65
C GLY A 205 7.47 -14.36 -16.15
N PHE A 206 7.48 -15.63 -15.76
CA PHE A 206 7.75 -16.06 -14.39
C PHE A 206 8.20 -17.54 -14.39
N GLU A 207 8.94 -17.90 -13.35
CA GLU A 207 9.51 -19.26 -13.18
C GLU A 207 8.74 -20.06 -12.12
N LEU A 208 8.14 -19.36 -11.16
CA LEU A 208 7.42 -19.92 -10.03
C LEU A 208 6.05 -19.28 -9.89
N ALA A 209 4.99 -20.10 -9.81
CA ALA A 209 3.65 -19.61 -9.48
C ALA A 209 3.32 -19.92 -8.02
N VAL A 210 3.00 -18.90 -7.26
CA VAL A 210 2.72 -18.99 -5.82
C VAL A 210 1.29 -18.58 -5.54
N ALA A 211 0.61 -19.35 -4.70
CA ALA A 211 -0.71 -19.03 -4.19
C ALA A 211 -0.64 -18.89 -2.66
N SER A 212 -1.20 -17.80 -2.11
CA SER A 212 -1.22 -17.53 -0.68
C SER A 212 -2.63 -17.31 -0.15
N SER A 213 -2.71 -17.11 1.15
CA SER A 213 -3.93 -16.89 1.93
C SER A 213 -4.83 -18.11 2.17
N GLY A 214 -5.87 -17.89 2.97
CA GLY A 214 -6.71 -18.98 3.44
C GLY A 214 -7.54 -19.69 2.35
N THR A 215 -7.75 -19.07 1.19
CA THR A 215 -8.39 -19.75 0.04
C THR A 215 -7.45 -20.81 -0.52
N ALA A 216 -6.21 -20.43 -0.84
CA ALA A 216 -5.21 -21.34 -1.38
C ALA A 216 -4.87 -22.45 -0.38
N GLU A 217 -4.75 -22.13 0.92
CA GLU A 217 -4.56 -23.12 1.98
C GLU A 217 -5.69 -24.16 2.00
N THR A 218 -6.95 -23.73 1.97
CA THR A 218 -8.08 -24.64 2.01
C THR A 218 -8.13 -25.54 0.79
N VAL A 219 -7.86 -25.00 -0.42
CA VAL A 219 -7.80 -25.78 -1.66
C VAL A 219 -6.64 -26.80 -1.60
N ALA A 220 -5.45 -26.39 -1.16
CA ALA A 220 -4.30 -27.28 -1.00
C ALA A 220 -4.60 -28.45 -0.02
N ARG A 221 -5.23 -28.15 1.13
CA ARG A 221 -5.67 -29.17 2.10
C ARG A 221 -6.70 -30.15 1.52
N MET A 222 -7.68 -29.63 0.75
CA MET A 222 -8.69 -30.47 0.08
C MET A 222 -8.06 -31.38 -0.98
N ILE A 223 -7.08 -30.87 -1.74
CA ILE A 223 -6.32 -31.65 -2.72
C ILE A 223 -5.52 -32.75 -1.99
N HIS A 224 -4.79 -32.38 -0.95
CA HIS A 224 -4.00 -33.32 -0.16
C HIS A 224 -4.84 -34.41 0.47
N ALA A 225 -5.98 -34.07 1.07
CA ALA A 225 -6.89 -35.05 1.70
C ALA A 225 -7.38 -36.13 0.70
N ARG A 226 -7.41 -35.80 -0.61
CA ARG A 226 -7.79 -36.76 -1.67
C ARG A 226 -6.65 -37.68 -2.10
N SER A 227 -5.38 -37.33 -1.83
CA SER A 227 -4.24 -38.21 -2.13
C SER A 227 -4.19 -39.46 -1.25
N GLY A 228 -4.82 -39.41 -0.08
CA GLY A 228 -4.76 -40.48 0.93
C GLY A 228 -3.43 -40.52 1.68
N GLU A 229 -2.57 -39.56 1.47
CA GLU A 229 -1.29 -39.43 2.17
C GLU A 229 -1.49 -38.86 3.59
N ALA A 230 -0.51 -39.12 4.47
CA ALA A 230 -0.51 -38.55 5.81
C ALA A 230 -0.39 -37.03 5.76
N GLU A 231 -1.14 -36.31 6.63
CA GLU A 231 -1.10 -34.85 6.66
C GLU A 231 0.32 -34.34 6.93
N PRO A 232 0.84 -33.42 6.09
CA PRO A 232 2.18 -32.88 6.27
C PRO A 232 2.23 -31.98 7.53
N LYS A 233 3.40 -31.87 8.15
CA LYS A 233 3.60 -31.00 9.32
C LYS A 233 3.35 -29.52 9.01
N THR A 234 3.58 -29.13 7.76
CA THR A 234 3.31 -27.78 7.23
C THR A 234 2.87 -27.87 5.79
N PHE A 235 1.95 -26.99 5.40
CA PHE A 235 1.60 -26.83 4.00
C PHE A 235 2.46 -25.77 3.31
N ASN A 236 3.28 -24.99 4.02
CA ASN A 236 4.20 -24.06 3.37
C ASN A 236 5.10 -24.83 2.38
N ARG A 237 5.22 -24.32 1.14
CA ARG A 237 5.89 -24.97 0.00
C ARG A 237 5.16 -26.23 -0.55
N TYR A 238 3.93 -26.49 -0.13
CA TYR A 238 3.14 -27.58 -0.71
C TYR A 238 2.79 -27.25 -2.16
N THR A 239 3.08 -28.20 -3.07
CA THR A 239 2.86 -28.03 -4.50
C THR A 239 1.60 -28.75 -4.93
N PHE A 240 0.79 -28.13 -5.78
CA PHE A 240 -0.42 -28.73 -6.32
C PHE A 240 -0.69 -28.26 -7.76
N ARG A 241 -1.34 -29.12 -8.56
CA ARG A 241 -1.58 -28.86 -9.99
C ARG A 241 -2.84 -28.06 -10.21
N ALA A 242 -2.86 -27.25 -11.26
CA ALA A 242 -4.05 -26.53 -11.70
C ALA A 242 -5.24 -27.46 -12.02
N THR A 243 -4.98 -28.65 -12.55
CA THR A 243 -6.00 -29.69 -12.83
C THR A 243 -6.68 -30.18 -11.55
N ASP A 244 -5.96 -30.21 -10.43
CA ASP A 244 -6.54 -30.59 -9.14
C ASP A 244 -7.44 -29.49 -8.60
N VAL A 245 -7.09 -28.20 -8.84
CA VAL A 245 -7.95 -27.06 -8.52
C VAL A 245 -9.29 -27.15 -9.27
N THR A 246 -9.26 -27.44 -10.58
CA THR A 246 -10.47 -27.65 -11.38
C THR A 246 -11.33 -28.78 -10.82
N THR A 247 -10.70 -29.88 -10.38
CA THR A 247 -11.41 -31.01 -9.74
C THR A 247 -12.09 -30.55 -8.43
N ILE A 248 -11.38 -29.76 -7.59
CA ILE A 248 -11.96 -29.22 -6.35
C ILE A 248 -13.13 -28.29 -6.65
N VAL A 249 -13.04 -27.41 -7.65
CA VAL A 249 -14.15 -26.53 -8.06
C VAL A 249 -15.37 -27.35 -8.46
N GLN A 250 -15.20 -28.42 -9.24
CA GLN A 250 -16.31 -29.30 -9.62
C GLN A 250 -16.95 -29.98 -8.41
N LEU A 251 -16.15 -30.55 -7.53
CA LEU A 251 -16.64 -31.19 -6.30
C LEU A 251 -17.41 -30.20 -5.40
N LEU A 252 -16.90 -28.97 -5.25
CA LEU A 252 -17.58 -27.93 -4.48
C LEU A 252 -18.91 -27.51 -5.15
N ALA A 253 -18.97 -27.49 -6.47
CA ALA A 253 -20.17 -27.16 -7.23
C ALA A 253 -21.24 -28.27 -7.15
N ASP A 254 -20.82 -29.53 -7.12
CA ASP A 254 -21.74 -30.69 -6.98
C ASP A 254 -22.42 -30.72 -5.60
N HIS A 255 -21.76 -30.16 -4.55
CA HIS A 255 -22.34 -29.96 -3.22
C HIS A 255 -23.04 -28.61 -3.12
N THR A 256 -24.32 -28.58 -3.54
CA THR A 256 -25.07 -27.35 -3.81
C THR A 256 -25.44 -26.50 -2.58
N THR A 257 -25.31 -27.02 -1.36
CA THR A 257 -25.58 -26.28 -0.12
C THR A 257 -24.32 -26.11 0.73
N VAL A 258 -24.32 -25.13 1.62
CA VAL A 258 -23.23 -24.90 2.57
C VAL A 258 -23.05 -26.10 3.49
N GLU A 259 -24.17 -26.65 3.97
CA GLU A 259 -24.19 -27.81 4.87
C GLU A 259 -23.59 -29.05 4.18
N ALA A 260 -23.92 -29.28 2.91
CA ALA A 260 -23.36 -30.40 2.16
C ALA A 260 -21.83 -30.26 2.00
N ARG A 261 -21.31 -29.05 1.79
CA ARG A 261 -19.86 -28.80 1.72
C ARG A 261 -19.18 -28.97 3.08
N GLN A 262 -19.84 -28.55 4.18
CA GLN A 262 -19.32 -28.79 5.54
C GLN A 262 -19.18 -30.29 5.82
N GLU A 263 -20.22 -31.05 5.54
CA GLU A 263 -20.24 -32.49 5.80
C GLU A 263 -19.24 -33.24 4.91
N ALA A 264 -19.21 -32.92 3.59
CA ALA A 264 -18.35 -33.62 2.63
C ALA A 264 -16.86 -33.36 2.83
N PHE A 265 -16.48 -32.17 3.29
CA PHE A 265 -15.08 -31.73 3.32
C PHE A 265 -14.58 -31.36 4.72
N GLY A 266 -15.39 -31.50 5.76
CA GLY A 266 -15.00 -31.15 7.13
C GLY A 266 -14.73 -29.65 7.35
N LEU A 267 -15.36 -28.78 6.55
CA LEU A 267 -15.10 -27.35 6.60
C LEU A 267 -15.90 -26.65 7.69
N GLU A 268 -15.31 -25.66 8.33
CA GLU A 268 -16.07 -24.72 9.16
C GLU A 268 -17.10 -23.97 8.28
N ARG A 269 -18.28 -23.64 8.85
CA ARG A 269 -19.36 -22.97 8.14
C ARG A 269 -18.88 -21.70 7.42
N SER A 270 -18.09 -20.88 8.12
CA SER A 270 -17.54 -19.64 7.58
C SER A 270 -16.69 -19.83 6.32
N ARG A 271 -16.00 -20.98 6.24
CA ARG A 271 -15.17 -21.34 5.09
C ARG A 271 -16.01 -22.01 4.00
N ALA A 272 -16.93 -22.91 4.35
CA ALA A 272 -17.81 -23.59 3.42
C ALA A 272 -18.70 -22.62 2.62
N GLU A 273 -19.07 -21.47 3.20
CA GLU A 273 -19.83 -20.41 2.54
C GLU A 273 -19.08 -19.79 1.36
N ILE A 274 -17.74 -19.58 1.45
CA ILE A 274 -16.98 -18.76 0.51
C ILE A 274 -15.98 -19.53 -0.35
N ILE A 275 -15.70 -20.80 -0.01
CA ILE A 275 -14.59 -21.53 -0.65
C ILE A 275 -14.83 -21.79 -2.15
N LEU A 276 -16.07 -22.00 -2.58
CA LEU A 276 -16.38 -22.20 -4.00
C LEU A 276 -15.97 -20.97 -4.84
N ALA A 277 -16.34 -19.78 -4.38
CA ALA A 277 -15.96 -18.54 -5.04
C ALA A 277 -14.43 -18.38 -5.08
N GLY A 278 -13.75 -18.65 -3.96
CA GLY A 278 -12.29 -18.59 -3.87
C GLY A 278 -11.60 -19.60 -4.80
N ALA A 279 -12.08 -20.84 -4.85
CA ALA A 279 -11.55 -21.87 -5.74
C ALA A 279 -11.74 -21.52 -7.24
N ILE A 280 -12.89 -20.91 -7.60
CA ILE A 280 -13.13 -20.40 -8.96
C ILE A 280 -12.14 -19.28 -9.33
N ILE A 281 -11.78 -18.41 -8.39
CA ILE A 281 -10.76 -17.38 -8.62
C ILE A 281 -9.42 -18.04 -8.94
N LEU A 282 -8.99 -19.02 -8.14
CA LEU A 282 -7.73 -19.72 -8.33
C LEU A 282 -7.71 -20.52 -9.65
N GLU A 283 -8.84 -21.20 -10.00
CA GLU A 283 -9.01 -21.87 -11.30
C GLU A 283 -8.87 -20.89 -12.47
N ALA A 284 -9.51 -19.72 -12.39
CA ALA A 284 -9.46 -18.72 -13.45
C ALA A 284 -8.05 -18.10 -13.59
N ILE A 285 -7.32 -17.91 -12.49
CA ILE A 285 -5.92 -17.46 -12.51
C ILE A 285 -5.07 -18.50 -13.25
N ALA A 286 -5.20 -19.78 -12.90
CA ALA A 286 -4.45 -20.84 -13.56
C ALA A 286 -4.68 -20.84 -15.08
N ASP A 287 -5.93 -20.71 -15.49
CA ASP A 287 -6.33 -20.76 -16.89
C ASP A 287 -5.90 -19.50 -17.68
N VAL A 288 -6.11 -18.30 -17.13
CA VAL A 288 -5.77 -17.04 -17.81
C VAL A 288 -4.27 -16.86 -17.97
N PHE A 289 -3.48 -17.23 -16.98
CA PHE A 289 -2.02 -17.03 -16.99
C PHE A 289 -1.23 -18.28 -17.39
N GLY A 290 -1.92 -19.38 -17.77
CA GLY A 290 -1.28 -20.61 -18.24
C GLY A 290 -0.48 -21.34 -17.15
N ILE A 291 -0.90 -21.26 -15.90
CA ILE A 291 -0.19 -21.86 -14.76
C ILE A 291 -0.56 -23.34 -14.66
N GLY A 292 0.46 -24.20 -14.75
CA GLY A 292 0.30 -25.66 -14.61
C GLY A 292 0.30 -26.15 -13.17
N GLU A 293 1.06 -25.45 -12.31
CA GLU A 293 1.32 -25.85 -10.93
C GLU A 293 1.48 -24.62 -10.03
N PHE A 294 1.03 -24.71 -8.79
CA PHE A 294 1.20 -23.70 -7.75
C PHE A 294 2.01 -24.24 -6.58
N VAL A 295 2.79 -23.37 -5.98
CA VAL A 295 3.39 -23.56 -4.67
C VAL A 295 2.60 -22.75 -3.65
N PHE A 296 2.15 -23.38 -2.57
CA PHE A 296 1.45 -22.67 -1.50
C PHE A 296 2.44 -21.96 -0.58
N SER A 297 2.18 -20.71 -0.27
CA SER A 297 2.87 -19.93 0.77
C SER A 297 1.94 -19.69 1.97
N ASP A 298 2.38 -20.11 3.16
CA ASP A 298 1.72 -19.78 4.43
C ASP A 298 2.05 -18.34 4.90
N TYR A 299 3.04 -17.72 4.25
CA TYR A 299 3.46 -16.35 4.49
C TYR A 299 2.81 -15.43 3.47
N ALA A 300 2.20 -14.34 3.97
CA ALA A 300 1.46 -13.36 3.19
C ALA A 300 1.58 -11.97 3.81
N LEU A 301 0.49 -11.17 3.80
CA LEU A 301 0.45 -9.79 4.26
C LEU A 301 1.02 -9.58 5.67
N ARG A 302 0.68 -10.42 6.63
CA ARG A 302 1.10 -10.29 8.04
C ARG A 302 2.61 -10.39 8.20
N GLU A 303 3.18 -11.41 7.60
CA GLU A 303 4.62 -11.69 7.65
C GLU A 303 5.40 -10.62 6.90
N GLY A 304 4.88 -10.15 5.75
CA GLY A 304 5.44 -9.01 5.05
C GLY A 304 5.37 -7.71 5.85
N LEU A 305 4.25 -7.44 6.51
CA LEU A 305 4.12 -6.29 7.41
C LEU A 305 5.08 -6.36 8.59
N LEU A 306 5.29 -7.56 9.13
CA LEU A 306 6.23 -7.80 10.20
C LEU A 306 7.67 -7.51 9.75
N ILE A 307 8.08 -8.04 8.60
CA ILE A 307 9.41 -7.83 8.01
C ILE A 307 9.63 -6.35 7.72
N ASP A 308 8.65 -5.68 7.08
CA ASP A 308 8.69 -4.26 6.78
C ASP A 308 8.82 -3.40 8.05
N THR A 309 8.12 -3.80 9.13
CA THR A 309 8.21 -3.13 10.43
C THR A 309 9.59 -3.33 11.08
N LEU A 310 10.11 -4.55 11.08
CA LEU A 310 11.44 -4.86 11.63
C LEU A 310 12.55 -4.14 10.87
N ARG A 311 12.48 -4.09 9.53
CA ARG A 311 13.41 -3.33 8.69
C ARG A 311 13.43 -1.84 9.05
N LYS A 312 12.28 -1.23 9.31
CA LYS A 312 12.16 0.18 9.74
C LYS A 312 12.77 0.44 11.11
N HIS A 313 12.82 -0.57 11.98
CA HIS A 313 13.51 -0.49 13.26
C HIS A 313 15.03 -0.81 13.19
N GLY A 314 15.57 -1.01 11.99
CA GLY A 314 16.99 -1.36 11.79
C GLY A 314 17.33 -2.77 12.27
N THR A 315 16.32 -3.64 12.43
CA THR A 315 16.46 -5.02 12.87
C THR A 315 15.79 -5.95 11.82
N GLY A 316 16.31 -7.14 11.62
CA GLY A 316 15.74 -8.10 10.66
C GLY A 316 16.67 -8.41 9.48
N PRO A 317 16.24 -9.29 8.54
CA PRO A 317 17.04 -9.69 7.39
C PRO A 317 17.49 -8.46 6.60
N ALA A 318 18.75 -8.47 6.21
CA ALA A 318 19.56 -7.35 5.72
C ALA A 318 18.77 -6.18 5.13
N ALA A 319 18.92 -5.02 5.77
CA ALA A 319 18.25 -3.77 5.38
C ALA A 319 18.89 -3.12 4.11
N ASP A 320 19.65 -3.86 3.34
CA ASP A 320 20.52 -3.29 2.30
C ASP A 320 19.79 -2.93 1.00
N THR A 321 18.50 -3.20 0.88
CA THR A 321 17.74 -2.89 -0.34
C THR A 321 16.47 -2.08 -0.10
N SER A 322 16.11 -1.74 1.13
CA SER A 322 15.00 -0.83 1.38
C SER A 322 15.41 0.63 1.22
N THR A 323 16.27 0.94 0.28
CA THR A 323 16.29 2.29 -0.25
C THR A 323 14.89 2.52 -0.77
N ASP A 324 14.09 2.79 0.21
CA ASP A 324 12.75 3.30 0.17
C ASP A 324 11.96 2.86 -1.08
N ALA A 325 11.29 1.68 -1.02
CA ALA A 325 10.39 1.22 -2.08
C ALA A 325 9.45 2.35 -2.54
N ALA A 326 9.08 3.24 -1.62
CA ALA A 326 8.30 4.44 -1.90
C ALA A 326 9.04 5.37 -2.87
N MET A 327 10.31 5.70 -2.61
CA MET A 327 11.07 6.60 -3.49
C MET A 327 11.42 5.92 -4.82
N ARG A 328 11.62 4.60 -4.87
CA ARG A 328 11.73 3.88 -6.15
C ARG A 328 10.46 4.03 -6.97
N SER A 329 9.28 3.77 -6.40
CA SER A 329 8.01 3.89 -7.12
C SER A 329 7.72 5.33 -7.57
N VAL A 330 8.11 6.33 -6.76
CA VAL A 330 8.05 7.75 -7.12
C VAL A 330 8.94 8.05 -8.35
N ARG A 331 10.19 7.53 -8.36
CA ARG A 331 11.11 7.73 -9.48
C ARG A 331 10.62 7.04 -10.75
N VAL A 332 10.12 5.81 -10.67
CA VAL A 332 9.51 5.10 -11.80
C VAL A 332 8.36 5.91 -12.40
N LEU A 333 7.49 6.50 -11.57
CA LEU A 333 6.42 7.38 -12.07
C LEU A 333 6.98 8.66 -12.69
N ALA A 334 7.98 9.29 -12.09
CA ALA A 334 8.64 10.47 -12.62
C ALA A 334 9.27 10.17 -13.99
N ASP A 335 10.09 9.13 -14.10
CA ASP A 335 10.78 8.73 -15.34
C ASP A 335 9.79 8.46 -16.48
N ARG A 336 8.61 7.90 -16.16
CA ARG A 336 7.58 7.61 -17.16
C ARG A 336 6.81 8.84 -17.65
N CYS A 337 6.72 9.90 -16.84
CA CYS A 337 5.82 11.03 -17.08
C CYS A 337 6.50 12.40 -17.14
N ASP A 338 7.73 12.54 -16.66
CA ASP A 338 8.47 13.82 -16.64
C ASP A 338 9.39 13.92 -17.85
N ASP A 339 9.25 14.99 -18.62
CA ASP A 339 10.09 15.28 -19.78
C ASP A 339 11.41 15.99 -19.39
N ARG A 340 11.60 16.31 -18.11
CA ARG A 340 12.76 17.06 -17.58
C ARG A 340 13.27 16.54 -16.24
N PRO A 341 13.72 15.30 -16.17
CA PRO A 341 14.12 14.66 -14.91
C PRO A 341 15.22 15.43 -14.18
N ASP A 342 16.23 15.98 -14.90
CA ASP A 342 17.32 16.76 -14.31
C ASP A 342 16.82 18.01 -13.57
N HIS A 343 15.78 18.67 -14.10
CA HIS A 343 15.15 19.82 -13.45
C HIS A 343 14.43 19.39 -12.17
N SER A 344 13.63 18.32 -12.24
CA SER A 344 12.88 17.84 -11.09
C SER A 344 13.79 17.33 -9.97
N GLU A 345 14.87 16.62 -10.28
CA GLU A 345 15.92 16.22 -9.33
C GLU A 345 16.60 17.44 -8.68
N HIS A 346 16.93 18.45 -9.48
CA HIS A 346 17.53 19.66 -8.94
C HIS A 346 16.59 20.43 -8.02
N VAL A 347 15.31 20.55 -8.38
CA VAL A 347 14.27 21.17 -7.54
C VAL A 347 14.08 20.37 -6.26
N ALA A 348 14.04 19.03 -6.32
CA ALA A 348 13.93 18.19 -5.15
C ALA A 348 15.08 18.41 -4.18
N ARG A 349 16.32 18.46 -4.67
CA ARG A 349 17.50 18.76 -3.84
C ARG A 349 17.40 20.14 -3.17
N ILE A 350 17.03 21.20 -3.93
CA ILE A 350 16.85 22.54 -3.38
C ILE A 350 15.74 22.57 -2.31
N ALA A 351 14.62 21.90 -2.59
CA ALA A 351 13.48 21.85 -1.67
C ALA A 351 13.88 21.16 -0.34
N CYS A 352 14.58 20.03 -0.44
CA CYS A 352 15.08 19.31 0.72
C CYS A 352 16.11 20.12 1.52
N ASP A 353 17.08 20.78 0.85
CA ASP A 353 18.06 21.65 1.51
C ASP A 353 17.40 22.81 2.27
N LEU A 354 16.35 23.40 1.71
CA LEU A 354 15.56 24.43 2.40
C LEU A 354 14.77 23.86 3.58
N PHE A 355 14.15 22.71 3.41
CA PHE A 355 13.35 22.09 4.46
C PHE A 355 14.22 21.67 5.65
N ASP A 356 15.40 21.09 5.40
CA ASP A 356 16.34 20.69 6.45
C ASP A 356 16.75 21.89 7.35
N GLN A 357 16.72 23.12 6.82
CA GLN A 357 17.01 24.35 7.56
C GLN A 357 15.76 25.00 8.18
N LEU A 358 14.55 24.66 7.72
CA LEU A 358 13.31 25.38 8.05
C LEU A 358 12.24 24.53 8.74
N HIS A 359 12.43 23.19 8.89
CA HIS A 359 11.37 22.31 9.40
C HIS A 359 10.91 22.72 10.82
N GLU A 360 11.82 23.09 11.70
CA GLU A 360 11.49 23.55 13.06
C GLU A 360 10.67 24.86 13.04
N PRO A 361 11.12 25.97 12.36
CA PRO A 361 10.32 27.17 12.26
C PRO A 361 8.97 26.97 11.54
N LEU A 362 8.87 25.98 10.65
CA LEU A 362 7.62 25.61 9.97
C LEU A 362 6.68 24.81 10.86
N GLY A 363 7.15 24.29 11.99
CA GLY A 363 6.39 23.39 12.86
C GLY A 363 6.02 22.07 12.18
N VAL A 364 6.92 21.55 11.32
CA VAL A 364 6.73 20.31 10.58
C VAL A 364 7.82 19.32 10.94
N ASP A 365 7.44 18.10 11.27
CA ASP A 365 8.37 17.05 11.64
C ASP A 365 9.32 16.71 10.48
N ILE A 366 10.59 16.40 10.82
CA ILE A 366 11.63 16.08 9.83
C ILE A 366 11.27 14.89 8.93
N SER A 367 10.45 13.96 9.41
CA SER A 367 9.96 12.82 8.62
C SER A 367 9.16 13.22 7.37
N ALA A 368 8.57 14.43 7.36
CA ALA A 368 7.85 14.97 6.21
C ALA A 368 8.77 15.37 5.03
N ARG A 369 10.10 15.35 5.22
CA ARG A 369 11.10 15.59 4.17
C ARG A 369 10.89 14.69 2.97
N ARG A 370 10.56 13.41 3.21
CA ARG A 370 10.28 12.42 2.15
C ARG A 370 9.06 12.80 1.30
N LEU A 371 8.00 13.33 1.92
CA LEU A 371 6.81 13.81 1.19
C LEU A 371 7.15 14.97 0.27
N LEU A 372 8.01 15.88 0.72
CA LEU A 372 8.47 17.02 -0.08
C LEU A 372 9.34 16.58 -1.25
N GLU A 373 10.27 15.65 -1.04
CA GLU A 373 11.12 15.08 -2.09
C GLU A 373 10.27 14.43 -3.18
N ALA A 374 9.34 13.54 -2.78
CA ALA A 374 8.42 12.89 -3.69
C ALA A 374 7.56 13.90 -4.46
N ALA A 375 7.00 14.90 -3.78
CA ALA A 375 6.19 15.93 -4.43
C ALA A 375 6.98 16.81 -5.40
N ALA A 376 8.27 17.06 -5.12
CA ALA A 376 9.15 17.82 -6.01
C ALA A 376 9.45 17.05 -7.29
N LEU A 377 9.78 15.75 -7.17
CA LEU A 377 10.00 14.86 -8.31
C LEU A 377 8.75 14.73 -9.18
N LEU A 378 7.56 14.71 -8.56
CA LEU A 378 6.30 14.50 -9.25
C LEU A 378 5.55 15.79 -9.60
N ALA A 379 6.11 16.98 -9.33
CA ALA A 379 5.43 18.25 -9.56
C ALA A 379 5.00 18.46 -11.02
N ASN A 380 5.78 17.94 -11.97
CA ASN A 380 5.58 18.13 -13.40
C ASN A 380 4.99 16.92 -14.15
N VAL A 381 4.75 15.77 -13.49
CA VAL A 381 4.21 14.57 -14.16
C VAL A 381 2.89 14.79 -14.90
N GLY A 382 2.12 15.79 -14.51
CA GLY A 382 0.88 16.17 -15.20
C GLY A 382 1.09 16.84 -16.56
N VAL A 383 2.33 17.18 -16.95
CA VAL A 383 2.66 17.70 -18.27
C VAL A 383 2.38 16.66 -19.37
N VAL A 384 2.51 15.36 -19.05
CA VAL A 384 2.15 14.26 -19.96
C VAL A 384 0.69 14.36 -20.45
N VAL A 385 -0.21 14.92 -19.63
CA VAL A 385 -1.60 15.15 -20.00
C VAL A 385 -1.75 16.46 -20.76
N SER A 386 -1.23 17.56 -20.23
CA SER A 386 -1.23 18.89 -20.87
C SER A 386 -0.39 19.89 -20.10
N HIS A 387 0.33 20.78 -20.81
CA HIS A 387 1.01 21.94 -20.22
C HIS A 387 0.04 22.91 -19.52
N SER A 388 -1.17 23.05 -20.06
CA SER A 388 -2.21 23.89 -19.43
C SER A 388 -2.73 23.24 -18.16
N LYS A 389 -2.67 23.99 -17.03
CA LYS A 389 -3.13 23.49 -15.71
C LYS A 389 -2.44 22.19 -15.26
N HIS A 390 -1.22 21.87 -15.71
CA HIS A 390 -0.53 20.63 -15.40
C HIS A 390 -0.48 20.31 -13.89
N HIS A 391 -0.44 21.29 -13.00
CA HIS A 391 -0.48 21.08 -11.55
C HIS A 391 -1.76 20.36 -11.07
N LEU A 392 -2.90 20.54 -11.75
CA LEU A 392 -4.12 19.78 -11.50
C LEU A 392 -4.02 18.36 -12.09
N HIS A 393 -3.37 18.24 -13.24
CA HIS A 393 -3.10 16.94 -13.83
C HIS A 393 -2.06 16.16 -13.03
N SER A 394 -1.03 16.81 -12.45
CA SER A 394 -0.09 16.16 -11.53
C SER A 394 -0.81 15.60 -10.31
N TYR A 395 -1.71 16.35 -9.69
CA TYR A 395 -2.57 15.85 -8.62
C TYR A 395 -3.31 14.59 -9.05
N TYR A 396 -3.99 14.64 -10.19
CA TYR A 396 -4.75 13.50 -10.71
C TYR A 396 -3.87 12.29 -11.00
N VAL A 397 -2.73 12.48 -11.68
CA VAL A 397 -1.79 11.40 -12.00
C VAL A 397 -1.27 10.76 -10.72
N ILE A 398 -0.79 11.54 -9.75
CA ILE A 398 -0.26 11.02 -8.48
C ILE A 398 -1.34 10.23 -7.72
N ARG A 399 -2.56 10.79 -7.59
CA ARG A 399 -3.66 10.12 -6.86
C ARG A 399 -4.16 8.83 -7.49
N ASN A 400 -4.00 8.68 -8.81
CA ASN A 400 -4.47 7.51 -9.55
C ASN A 400 -3.31 6.61 -10.04
N SER A 401 -2.08 6.89 -9.61
CA SER A 401 -0.94 6.00 -9.85
C SER A 401 -0.77 5.01 -8.70
N GLU A 402 -0.26 3.85 -9.04
CA GLU A 402 0.07 2.80 -8.10
C GLU A 402 1.46 3.07 -7.51
N LEU A 403 1.50 3.81 -6.38
CA LEU A 403 2.73 4.13 -5.67
C LEU A 403 2.94 3.13 -4.52
N VAL A 404 3.94 2.28 -4.66
CA VAL A 404 4.33 1.26 -3.69
C VAL A 404 5.05 1.91 -2.51
N GLY A 405 4.91 1.36 -1.31
CA GLY A 405 5.62 1.86 -0.11
C GLY A 405 5.02 3.12 0.52
N LEU A 406 3.93 3.65 -0.04
CA LEU A 406 3.22 4.83 0.46
C LEU A 406 1.80 4.47 0.92
N THR A 407 1.36 5.09 2.00
CA THR A 407 -0.04 5.01 2.46
C THR A 407 -0.94 5.92 1.63
N ASP A 408 -2.25 5.66 1.64
CA ASP A 408 -3.23 6.52 0.95
C ASP A 408 -3.14 8.00 1.41
N ARG A 409 -2.87 8.23 2.73
CA ARG A 409 -2.64 9.56 3.29
C ARG A 409 -1.39 10.21 2.72
N GLU A 410 -0.26 9.49 2.63
CA GLU A 410 0.98 10.02 2.08
C GLU A 410 0.84 10.36 0.60
N ILE A 411 0.18 9.51 -0.18
CA ILE A 411 -0.12 9.76 -1.60
C ILE A 411 -0.98 11.03 -1.75
N GLU A 412 -2.00 11.20 -0.89
CA GLU A 412 -2.81 12.44 -0.91
C GLU A 412 -1.97 13.67 -0.58
N LEU A 413 -1.14 13.64 0.46
CA LEU A 413 -0.29 14.76 0.83
C LEU A 413 0.70 15.12 -0.29
N ILE A 414 1.38 14.13 -0.88
CA ILE A 414 2.29 14.32 -2.01
C ILE A 414 1.54 14.97 -3.19
N ALA A 415 0.36 14.46 -3.53
CA ALA A 415 -0.46 14.98 -4.61
C ALA A 415 -0.90 16.43 -4.36
N GLN A 416 -1.29 16.77 -3.14
CA GLN A 416 -1.68 18.13 -2.76
C GLN A 416 -0.47 19.08 -2.77
N ILE A 417 0.68 18.69 -2.25
CA ILE A 417 1.91 19.50 -2.30
C ILE A 417 2.26 19.78 -3.77
N ALA A 418 2.25 18.74 -4.62
CA ALA A 418 2.47 18.89 -6.06
C ALA A 418 1.41 19.77 -6.74
N ARG A 419 0.11 19.67 -6.36
CA ARG A 419 -0.96 20.54 -6.88
C ARG A 419 -0.67 22.00 -6.63
N TYR A 420 -0.16 22.34 -5.45
CA TYR A 420 0.03 23.73 -5.04
C TYR A 420 1.42 24.31 -5.33
N HIS A 421 2.25 23.62 -6.11
CA HIS A 421 3.56 24.12 -6.49
C HIS A 421 3.51 25.43 -7.32
N ARG A 422 2.36 25.76 -7.94
CA ARG A 422 2.16 26.97 -8.74
C ARG A 422 0.72 27.47 -8.70
N LYS A 423 0.51 28.71 -9.20
CA LYS A 423 -0.80 29.39 -9.27
C LYS A 423 -1.49 29.54 -7.92
N GLY A 424 -2.69 28.98 -7.79
CA GLY A 424 -3.53 29.16 -6.62
C GLY A 424 -2.88 28.71 -5.31
N LEU A 425 -3.31 29.30 -4.20
CA LEU A 425 -2.99 28.86 -2.85
C LEU A 425 -4.01 27.83 -2.36
N PRO A 426 -3.67 26.97 -1.39
CA PRO A 426 -4.64 26.09 -0.75
C PRO A 426 -5.77 26.90 -0.08
N LYS A 427 -7.03 26.56 -0.39
CA LYS A 427 -8.23 27.25 0.10
C LYS A 427 -9.28 26.24 0.54
N SER A 428 -10.18 26.68 1.45
CA SER A 428 -11.32 25.88 1.92
C SER A 428 -12.35 25.51 0.84
N GLU A 429 -12.37 26.26 -0.28
CA GLU A 429 -13.23 25.93 -1.42
C GLU A 429 -12.68 24.76 -2.27
N HIS A 430 -11.44 24.34 -2.05
CA HIS A 430 -10.87 23.16 -2.69
C HIS A 430 -11.25 21.92 -1.89
N ALA A 431 -12.25 21.18 -2.35
CA ALA A 431 -12.89 20.10 -1.60
C ALA A 431 -11.89 19.07 -1.06
N GLU A 432 -10.93 18.62 -1.89
CA GLU A 432 -9.95 17.62 -1.50
C GLU A 432 -8.98 18.15 -0.42
N PHE A 433 -8.60 19.43 -0.50
CA PHE A 433 -7.78 20.06 0.53
C PHE A 433 -8.57 20.28 1.83
N ALA A 434 -9.84 20.73 1.71
CA ALA A 434 -10.70 20.96 2.86
C ALA A 434 -11.03 19.67 3.64
N ALA A 435 -10.98 18.52 2.98
CA ALA A 435 -11.20 17.20 3.60
C ALA A 435 -10.02 16.73 4.46
N LEU A 436 -8.85 17.36 4.33
CA LEU A 436 -7.68 17.01 5.14
C LEU A 436 -7.86 17.46 6.60
N SER A 437 -7.20 16.78 7.52
CA SER A 437 -7.06 17.23 8.91
C SER A 437 -6.36 18.61 8.98
N ALA A 438 -6.54 19.34 10.07
CA ALA A 438 -5.86 20.63 10.26
C ALA A 438 -4.34 20.49 10.20
N ASP A 439 -3.78 19.42 10.76
CA ASP A 439 -2.36 19.13 10.75
C ASP A 439 -1.86 18.83 9.31
N ASP A 440 -2.63 18.05 8.54
CA ASP A 440 -2.31 17.75 7.14
C ASP A 440 -2.40 18.97 6.24
N GLN A 441 -3.41 19.83 6.47
CA GLN A 441 -3.51 21.10 5.77
C GLN A 441 -2.30 22.00 6.06
N HIS A 442 -1.80 22.00 7.30
CA HIS A 442 -0.60 22.73 7.67
C HIS A 442 0.64 22.18 6.97
N ILE A 443 0.84 20.85 6.97
CA ILE A 443 1.94 20.16 6.26
C ILE A 443 1.91 20.54 4.77
N VAL A 444 0.76 20.42 4.11
CA VAL A 444 0.62 20.78 2.68
C VAL A 444 1.00 22.23 2.43
N ARG A 445 0.53 23.17 3.26
CA ARG A 445 0.84 24.60 3.10
C ARG A 445 2.33 24.88 3.27
N ALA A 446 2.96 24.29 4.28
CA ALA A 446 4.37 24.46 4.58
C ALA A 446 5.25 23.91 3.45
N LEU A 447 5.03 22.63 3.08
CA LEU A 447 5.85 21.97 2.07
C LEU A 447 5.62 22.52 0.66
N ALA A 448 4.39 22.85 0.29
CA ALA A 448 4.12 23.54 -0.97
C ALA A 448 4.76 24.95 -1.00
N GLY A 449 4.82 25.64 0.14
CA GLY A 449 5.52 26.92 0.26
C GLY A 449 7.01 26.81 -0.03
N VAL A 450 7.67 25.79 0.54
CA VAL A 450 9.08 25.46 0.27
C VAL A 450 9.31 25.07 -1.19
N LEU A 451 8.46 24.18 -1.74
CA LEU A 451 8.56 23.73 -3.13
C LEU A 451 8.42 24.88 -4.13
N ARG A 452 7.56 25.86 -3.87
CA ARG A 452 7.39 27.06 -4.71
C ARG A 452 8.67 27.90 -4.78
N ILE A 453 9.37 28.06 -3.67
CA ILE A 453 10.67 28.74 -3.64
C ILE A 453 11.70 27.95 -4.44
N ALA A 454 11.80 26.62 -4.23
CA ALA A 454 12.74 25.75 -4.93
C ALA A 454 12.57 25.79 -6.45
N ILE A 455 11.33 25.72 -6.95
CA ILE A 455 11.02 25.86 -8.38
C ILE A 455 11.38 27.27 -8.90
N GLY A 456 11.22 28.30 -8.08
CA GLY A 456 11.63 29.65 -8.43
C GLY A 456 13.14 29.77 -8.58
N LEU A 457 13.90 29.11 -7.69
CA LEU A 457 15.37 29.10 -7.70
C LEU A 457 15.99 28.35 -8.88
N ASP A 458 15.26 27.41 -9.49
CA ASP A 458 15.68 26.75 -10.73
C ASP A 458 14.86 27.20 -11.95
N ARG A 459 14.51 28.49 -11.99
CA ARG A 459 13.71 29.06 -13.11
C ARG A 459 14.39 28.91 -14.47
N THR A 460 15.71 28.95 -14.51
CA THR A 460 16.52 28.78 -15.72
C THR A 460 16.64 27.31 -16.15
N GLN A 461 16.29 26.36 -15.28
CA GLN A 461 16.34 24.91 -15.52
C GLN A 461 17.73 24.41 -15.96
N ASP A 462 18.77 24.96 -15.36
CA ASP A 462 20.16 24.65 -15.70
C ASP A 462 20.99 24.17 -14.50
N GLY A 463 20.32 23.89 -13.38
CA GLY A 463 20.92 23.28 -12.20
C GLY A 463 22.04 24.09 -11.54
N ARG A 464 22.09 25.40 -11.76
CA ARG A 464 23.22 26.26 -11.34
C ARG A 464 23.25 26.60 -9.84
N VAL A 465 22.13 26.52 -9.11
CA VAL A 465 22.08 26.77 -7.66
C VAL A 465 22.73 25.61 -6.91
N LYS A 466 23.80 25.90 -6.15
CA LYS A 466 24.62 24.86 -5.50
C LYS A 466 24.52 24.86 -3.97
N LYS A 467 24.37 26.00 -3.35
CA LYS A 467 24.33 26.12 -1.89
C LYS A 467 23.26 27.12 -1.50
N LEU A 468 22.52 26.78 -0.47
CA LEU A 468 21.49 27.60 0.15
C LEU A 468 21.86 27.86 1.62
N GLU A 469 21.61 29.09 2.08
CA GLU A 469 21.74 29.46 3.49
C GLU A 469 20.48 30.25 3.88
N THR A 470 19.90 29.90 5.01
CA THR A 470 18.72 30.62 5.54
C THR A 470 19.11 31.34 6.83
N THR A 471 18.58 32.56 7.00
CA THR A 471 18.73 33.34 8.22
C THR A 471 17.34 33.77 8.69
N LEU A 472 16.94 33.26 9.85
CA LEU A 472 15.65 33.60 10.44
C LEU A 472 15.81 34.79 11.36
N LEU A 473 15.18 35.92 11.00
CA LEU A 473 15.12 37.14 11.77
C LEU A 473 13.76 37.26 12.50
N SER A 474 13.60 38.24 13.37
CA SER A 474 12.36 38.43 14.13
C SER A 474 11.15 38.67 13.22
N ASP A 475 11.30 39.39 12.10
CA ASP A 475 10.23 39.78 11.18
C ASP A 475 10.41 39.26 9.74
N ALA A 476 11.52 38.56 9.46
CA ALA A 476 11.83 38.09 8.12
C ALA A 476 12.59 36.76 8.10
N LEU A 477 12.46 36.04 6.99
CA LEU A 477 13.34 34.95 6.58
C LEU A 477 14.16 35.43 5.38
N GLU A 478 15.46 35.41 5.50
CA GLU A 478 16.38 35.65 4.38
C GLU A 478 16.91 34.33 3.85
N ILE A 479 16.74 34.07 2.55
CA ILE A 479 17.27 32.92 1.83
C ILE A 479 18.32 33.43 0.85
N THR A 480 19.57 33.01 1.04
CA THR A 480 20.66 33.36 0.15
C THR A 480 21.17 32.13 -0.59
N PHE A 481 21.55 32.29 -1.85
CA PHE A 481 22.05 31.17 -2.65
C PHE A 481 23.31 31.53 -3.43
N LYS A 482 24.15 30.51 -3.68
CA LYS A 482 25.34 30.59 -4.53
C LYS A 482 25.13 29.79 -5.80
N THR A 483 25.66 30.30 -6.92
CA THR A 483 25.60 29.66 -8.22
C THR A 483 26.99 29.35 -8.77
N THR A 484 27.07 28.43 -9.72
CA THR A 484 28.33 28.06 -10.39
C THR A 484 28.83 29.11 -11.38
N LYS A 485 27.94 30.01 -11.85
CA LYS A 485 28.27 31.10 -12.81
C LYS A 485 27.60 32.38 -12.34
N SER A 486 28.31 33.50 -12.41
CA SER A 486 27.84 34.81 -11.92
C SER A 486 26.80 35.53 -12.79
N GLN A 487 26.46 34.98 -13.96
CA GLN A 487 25.50 35.60 -14.88
C GLN A 487 24.07 35.07 -14.61
N ASP A 488 23.07 35.97 -14.62
CA ASP A 488 21.63 35.73 -14.53
C ASP A 488 21.09 35.17 -13.23
N THR A 489 21.74 35.41 -12.07
CA THR A 489 21.21 35.08 -10.75
C THR A 489 19.93 35.85 -10.41
N ASP A 490 19.75 37.02 -11.02
CA ASP A 490 18.62 37.92 -10.77
C ASP A 490 17.28 37.30 -11.18
N LEU A 491 17.24 36.49 -12.24
CA LEU A 491 16.04 35.83 -12.71
C LEU A 491 15.55 34.77 -11.71
N ASN A 492 16.47 33.98 -11.15
CA ASN A 492 16.15 32.94 -10.16
C ASN A 492 15.71 33.59 -8.84
N ALA A 493 16.42 34.62 -8.39
CA ALA A 493 16.03 35.39 -7.19
C ALA A 493 14.65 36.05 -7.37
N TYR A 494 14.42 36.69 -8.51
CA TYR A 494 13.13 37.30 -8.86
C TYR A 494 12.00 36.26 -8.87
N ALA A 495 12.19 35.15 -9.57
CA ALA A 495 11.18 34.10 -9.70
C ALA A 495 10.85 33.42 -8.37
N ALA A 496 11.83 33.26 -7.46
CA ALA A 496 11.60 32.75 -6.12
C ALA A 496 10.81 33.77 -5.26
N ASN A 497 11.19 35.07 -5.33
CA ASN A 497 10.48 36.14 -4.62
C ASN A 497 9.00 36.26 -5.05
N GLU A 498 8.70 36.09 -6.35
CA GLU A 498 7.32 36.09 -6.86
C GLU A 498 6.47 34.93 -6.32
N ARG A 499 7.09 33.87 -5.78
CA ARG A 499 6.43 32.66 -5.27
C ARG A 499 6.40 32.55 -3.75
N ARG A 500 6.95 33.52 -3.04
CA ARG A 500 7.17 33.48 -1.58
C ARG A 500 5.92 33.55 -0.70
N THR A 501 4.78 34.02 -1.23
CA THR A 501 3.57 34.36 -0.47
C THR A 501 3.15 33.21 0.47
N LEU A 502 3.05 31.98 -0.03
CA LEU A 502 2.60 30.84 0.78
C LEU A 502 3.55 30.56 1.95
N LEU A 503 4.87 30.60 1.71
CA LEU A 503 5.86 30.39 2.76
C LEU A 503 5.84 31.54 3.78
N SER A 504 5.64 32.78 3.31
CA SER A 504 5.49 33.95 4.19
C SER A 504 4.26 33.81 5.09
N ASP A 505 3.13 33.36 4.54
CA ASP A 505 1.89 33.17 5.30
C ASP A 505 2.05 32.10 6.38
N VAL A 506 2.72 30.98 6.07
CA VAL A 506 2.96 29.88 7.03
C VAL A 506 3.87 30.32 8.16
N LEU A 507 4.94 31.04 7.85
CA LEU A 507 5.91 31.51 8.86
C LEU A 507 5.43 32.76 9.64
N GLY A 508 4.41 33.46 9.13
CA GLY A 508 4.00 34.78 9.66
C GLY A 508 5.10 35.85 9.53
N ARG A 509 6.03 35.69 8.55
CA ARG A 509 7.21 36.54 8.35
C ARG A 509 7.42 36.86 6.88
N ARG A 510 8.07 37.98 6.59
CA ARG A 510 8.44 38.30 5.22
C ARG A 510 9.57 37.38 4.74
N VAL A 511 9.42 36.80 3.56
CA VAL A 511 10.47 35.99 2.92
C VAL A 511 11.18 36.84 1.87
N LYS A 512 12.51 36.84 1.88
CA LYS A 512 13.37 37.53 0.89
C LYS A 512 14.39 36.54 0.35
N VAL A 513 14.49 36.44 -0.95
CA VAL A 513 15.45 35.57 -1.65
C VAL A 513 16.42 36.44 -2.44
N SER A 514 17.74 36.20 -2.27
CA SER A 514 18.79 36.97 -2.97
C SER A 514 19.98 36.06 -3.31
N ALA A 515 20.66 36.38 -4.41
CA ALA A 515 21.97 35.81 -4.71
C ALA A 515 23.04 36.40 -3.79
N ARG A 516 24.07 35.59 -3.49
CA ARG A 516 25.22 35.96 -2.64
C ARG A 516 26.49 36.04 -3.48
#